data_4cc55f47d7a7c44b0cea07618aa21264
#
_entry.id   4cc55f47d7a7c44b0cea07618aa21264
#
_cell.length_a   1.000
_cell.length_b   1.000
_cell.length_c   1.000
_cell.angle_alpha   90.00
_cell.angle_beta   90.00
_cell.angle_gamma   90.00
#
_symmetry.space_group_name_H-M   'P 1'
#
loop_
_entity.id
_entity.type
_entity.pdbx_description
1 polymer ?
#
loop_
_entity_poly.entity_id
_entity_poly.type
_entity_poly.pdbx_seq_one_letter_code
_entity_poly.pdbx_strand_id
1 'polypeptide(L)'
;RLREQHGVAYDVGTHHPVRKCAAPFVFHASTSEDKAKLTLQLLLDSWWELSQQEISEEDIELARAKFHGQLAHGAQTTGQRAERRAQLRGLGLPGNYDQHSLETIKNLDGSALQKAAQRHLRMPLLSLCGPEASLQILAKDWQQQVVQSS
;
A
#
# COMPACT_ATOMS: atom_id res chain seq x y z
N ARG A 1 -6.03 -2.04 10.91
CA ARG A 1 -5.86 -3.35 11.59
C ARG A 1 -4.51 -3.44 12.33
N LEU A 2 -3.37 -3.38 11.68
CA LEU A 2 -2.03 -3.53 12.31
C LEU A 2 -1.80 -2.55 13.49
N ARG A 3 -2.14 -1.28 13.33
CA ARG A 3 -1.95 -0.25 14.35
C ARG A 3 -3.06 -0.26 15.40
N GLU A 4 -4.30 -0.38 14.99
CA GLU A 4 -5.48 -0.18 15.85
C GLU A 4 -5.86 -1.46 16.61
N GLN A 5 -5.77 -2.63 15.98
CA GLN A 5 -6.17 -3.89 16.59
C GLN A 5 -5.05 -4.59 17.37
N HIS A 6 -3.81 -4.46 16.90
CA HIS A 6 -2.68 -5.21 17.47
C HIS A 6 -1.64 -4.32 18.17
N GLY A 7 -1.63 -3.02 17.92
CA GLY A 7 -0.66 -2.09 18.53
C GLY A 7 0.80 -2.47 18.30
N VAL A 8 1.09 -3.19 17.21
CA VAL A 8 2.40 -3.79 16.95
C VAL A 8 3.36 -2.90 16.18
N ALA A 9 2.86 -1.85 15.54
CA ALA A 9 3.67 -0.98 14.71
C ALA A 9 3.53 0.49 15.09
N TYR A 10 4.64 1.22 15.10
CA TYR A 10 4.69 2.67 15.30
C TYR A 10 4.27 3.43 14.05
N ASP A 11 4.73 2.95 12.90
CA ASP A 11 4.37 3.45 11.59
C ASP A 11 4.02 2.27 10.69
N VAL A 12 2.93 2.38 9.95
CA VAL A 12 2.47 1.36 9.02
C VAL A 12 1.74 2.03 7.87
N GLY A 13 2.05 1.61 6.68
CA GLY A 13 1.40 2.17 5.50
C GLY A 13 1.68 1.42 4.22
N THR A 14 1.13 1.98 3.17
CA THR A 14 1.37 1.54 1.80
C THR A 14 1.97 2.69 1.01
N HIS A 15 2.88 2.37 0.10
CA HIS A 15 3.47 3.35 -0.79
C HIS A 15 3.40 2.83 -2.23
N HIS A 16 2.74 3.62 -3.09
CA HIS A 16 2.66 3.37 -4.53
C HIS A 16 2.81 4.69 -5.26
N PRO A 17 4.03 5.08 -5.65
CA PRO A 17 4.28 6.38 -6.26
C PRO A 17 3.69 6.43 -7.68
N VAL A 18 3.08 7.56 -8.01
CA VAL A 18 2.67 7.84 -9.40
C VAL A 18 3.92 8.02 -10.25
N ARG A 19 4.10 7.17 -11.26
CA ARG A 19 5.25 7.20 -12.19
C ARG A 19 4.78 6.95 -13.62
N LYS A 20 5.59 7.36 -14.60
CA LYS A 20 5.35 7.11 -16.03
C LYS A 20 5.55 5.63 -16.41
N CYS A 21 6.36 4.91 -15.66
CA CYS A 21 6.67 3.48 -15.87
C CYS A 21 6.22 2.66 -14.65
N ALA A 22 6.54 1.38 -14.63
CA ALA A 22 6.27 0.50 -13.50
C ALA A 22 6.71 1.13 -12.17
N ALA A 23 5.83 1.10 -11.19
CA ALA A 23 6.06 1.62 -9.85
C ALA A 23 5.96 0.50 -8.81
N PRO A 24 6.79 0.52 -7.76
CA PRO A 24 6.68 -0.47 -6.69
C PRO A 24 5.37 -0.25 -5.92
N PHE A 25 4.76 -1.35 -5.49
CA PHE A 25 3.71 -1.36 -4.49
C PHE A 25 4.31 -1.91 -3.21
N VAL A 26 4.41 -1.08 -2.18
CA VAL A 26 5.17 -1.38 -0.96
C VAL A 26 4.27 -1.32 0.26
N PHE A 27 4.27 -2.40 1.05
CA PHE A 27 3.83 -2.36 2.44
C PHE A 27 5.05 -2.08 3.31
N HIS A 28 4.92 -1.18 4.26
CA HIS A 28 5.98 -0.88 5.21
C HIS A 28 5.42 -0.81 6.63
N ALA A 29 6.24 -1.20 7.58
CA ALA A 29 5.97 -1.01 8.99
C ALA A 29 7.27 -0.75 9.75
N SER A 30 7.18 0.09 10.79
CA SER A 30 8.23 0.32 11.77
C SER A 30 7.74 -0.21 13.13
N THR A 31 8.51 -1.08 13.75
CA THR A 31 8.12 -1.79 14.97
C THR A 31 9.32 -1.98 15.90
N SER A 32 9.04 -2.37 17.15
CA SER A 32 10.08 -2.80 18.08
C SER A 32 10.53 -4.24 17.78
N GLU A 33 11.73 -4.60 18.26
CA GLU A 33 12.35 -5.89 18.01
C GLU A 33 11.48 -7.06 18.50
N ASP A 34 10.89 -6.94 19.70
CA ASP A 34 10.02 -7.94 20.32
C ASP A 34 8.73 -8.21 19.52
N LYS A 35 8.28 -7.23 18.73
CA LYS A 35 7.06 -7.32 17.90
C LYS A 35 7.36 -7.58 16.42
N ALA A 36 8.63 -7.61 16.02
CA ALA A 36 9.02 -7.65 14.61
C ALA A 36 8.49 -8.89 13.88
N LYS A 37 8.54 -10.06 14.51
CA LYS A 37 8.02 -11.30 13.94
C LYS A 37 6.53 -11.25 13.69
N LEU A 38 5.76 -10.80 14.68
CA LEU A 38 4.30 -10.65 14.53
C LEU A 38 3.95 -9.61 13.48
N THR A 39 4.68 -8.49 13.44
CA THR A 39 4.48 -7.44 12.43
C THR A 39 4.72 -7.97 11.02
N LEU A 40 5.79 -8.73 10.80
CA LEU A 40 6.09 -9.35 9.50
C LEU A 40 4.97 -10.32 9.07
N GLN A 41 4.50 -11.16 10.00
CA GLN A 41 3.39 -12.08 9.73
C GLN A 41 2.13 -11.32 9.29
N LEU A 42 1.73 -10.30 10.06
CA LEU A 42 0.53 -9.51 9.75
C LEU A 42 0.64 -8.74 8.43
N LEU A 43 1.85 -8.28 8.04
CA LEU A 43 2.07 -7.67 6.73
C LEU A 43 1.88 -8.67 5.60
N LEU A 44 2.39 -9.90 5.78
CA LEU A 44 2.23 -10.99 4.81
C LEU A 44 0.78 -11.42 4.68
N ASP A 45 0.10 -11.62 5.80
CA ASP A 45 -1.31 -12.00 5.81
C ASP A 45 -2.14 -10.94 5.06
N SER A 46 -1.88 -9.65 5.34
CA SER A 46 -2.53 -8.55 4.63
C SER A 46 -2.21 -8.51 3.14
N TRP A 47 -0.99 -8.89 2.74
CA TRP A 47 -0.60 -8.98 1.34
C TRP A 47 -1.40 -10.05 0.59
N TRP A 48 -1.49 -11.25 1.17
CA TRP A 48 -2.22 -12.36 0.56
C TRP A 48 -3.73 -12.17 0.60
N GLU A 49 -4.26 -11.59 1.67
CA GLU A 49 -5.69 -11.30 1.82
C GLU A 49 -6.23 -10.47 0.65
N LEU A 50 -5.46 -9.47 0.16
CA LEU A 50 -5.86 -8.64 -0.97
C LEU A 50 -6.11 -9.42 -2.27
N SER A 51 -5.41 -10.53 -2.49
CA SER A 51 -5.58 -11.36 -3.67
C SER A 51 -6.56 -12.52 -3.46
N GLN A 52 -6.76 -12.97 -2.22
CA GLN A 52 -7.58 -14.13 -1.88
C GLN A 52 -9.03 -13.76 -1.57
N GLN A 53 -9.26 -12.57 -1.04
CA GLN A 53 -10.59 -12.14 -0.61
C GLN A 53 -11.06 -10.91 -1.39
N GLU A 54 -12.35 -10.87 -1.65
CA GLU A 54 -12.98 -9.67 -2.18
C GLU A 54 -13.07 -8.62 -1.07
N ILE A 55 -12.69 -7.39 -1.39
CA ILE A 55 -12.74 -6.27 -0.45
C ILE A 55 -14.21 -5.87 -0.25
N SER A 56 -14.60 -5.68 1.00
CA SER A 56 -15.97 -5.29 1.34
C SER A 56 -16.32 -3.90 0.78
N GLU A 57 -17.61 -3.68 0.46
CA GLU A 57 -18.05 -2.36 -0.01
C GLU A 57 -17.81 -1.26 1.05
N GLU A 58 -17.92 -1.59 2.33
CA GLU A 58 -17.61 -0.67 3.42
C GLU A 58 -16.14 -0.20 3.40
N ASP A 59 -15.19 -1.13 3.19
CA ASP A 59 -13.77 -0.81 3.08
C ASP A 59 -13.46 -0.01 1.81
N ILE A 60 -14.18 -0.29 0.72
CA ILE A 60 -14.05 0.45 -0.54
C ILE A 60 -14.56 1.89 -0.36
N GLU A 61 -15.70 2.09 0.26
CA GLU A 61 -16.22 3.43 0.54
C GLU A 61 -15.28 4.22 1.46
N LEU A 62 -14.73 3.58 2.49
CA LEU A 62 -13.73 4.20 3.35
C LEU A 62 -12.46 4.59 2.56
N ALA A 63 -12.00 3.74 1.67
CA ALA A 63 -10.85 4.03 0.80
C ALA A 63 -11.13 5.17 -0.17
N ARG A 64 -12.33 5.22 -0.78
CA ARG A 64 -12.80 6.33 -1.64
C ARG A 64 -12.81 7.65 -0.88
N ALA A 65 -13.37 7.66 0.33
CA ALA A 65 -13.42 8.86 1.18
C ALA A 65 -12.01 9.35 1.54
N LYS A 66 -11.10 8.46 1.91
CA LYS A 66 -9.69 8.78 2.19
C LYS A 66 -8.98 9.36 0.98
N PHE A 67 -9.13 8.74 -0.19
CA PHE A 67 -8.50 9.20 -1.43
C PHE A 67 -8.99 10.60 -1.81
N HIS A 68 -10.30 10.83 -1.74
CA HIS A 68 -10.89 12.15 -1.97
C HIS A 68 -10.34 13.19 -1.00
N GLY A 69 -10.27 12.86 0.30
CA GLY A 69 -9.73 13.73 1.34
C GLY A 69 -8.25 14.07 1.11
N GLN A 70 -7.43 13.10 0.70
CA GLN A 70 -6.01 13.32 0.41
C GLN A 70 -5.81 14.27 -0.79
N LEU A 71 -6.57 14.09 -1.87
CA LEU A 71 -6.50 14.99 -3.03
C LEU A 71 -6.98 16.41 -2.68
N ALA A 72 -8.06 16.54 -1.92
CA ALA A 72 -8.56 17.81 -1.46
C ALA A 72 -7.53 18.53 -0.56
N HIS A 73 -6.91 17.81 0.38
CA HIS A 73 -5.87 18.35 1.25
C HIS A 73 -4.64 18.80 0.46
N GLY A 74 -4.20 18.02 -0.53
CA GLY A 74 -3.08 18.35 -1.41
C GLY A 74 -3.35 19.50 -2.39
N ALA A 75 -4.58 20.02 -2.46
CA ALA A 75 -4.98 21.11 -3.36
C ALA A 75 -5.46 22.38 -2.63
N GLN A 76 -5.22 22.51 -1.33
CA GLN A 76 -5.74 23.62 -0.52
C GLN A 76 -5.12 24.96 -0.89
N THR A 77 -3.81 25.01 -1.17
CA THR A 77 -3.12 26.25 -1.50
C THR A 77 -2.80 26.34 -2.99
N THR A 78 -2.57 27.58 -3.46
CA THR A 78 -2.12 27.85 -4.84
C THR A 78 -0.78 27.17 -5.13
N GLY A 79 0.13 27.16 -4.14
CA GLY A 79 1.45 26.51 -4.24
C GLY A 79 1.29 25.00 -4.44
N GLN A 80 0.51 24.33 -3.60
CA GLN A 80 0.25 22.90 -3.73
C GLN A 80 -0.37 22.54 -5.08
N ARG A 81 -1.34 23.32 -5.56
CA ARG A 81 -1.91 23.12 -6.90
C ARG A 81 -0.91 23.29 -8.03
N ALA A 82 -0.04 24.28 -7.92
CA ALA A 82 1.02 24.51 -8.90
C ALA A 82 2.04 23.37 -8.91
N GLU A 83 2.50 22.95 -7.73
CA GLU A 83 3.39 21.81 -7.55
C GLU A 83 2.79 20.51 -8.14
N ARG A 84 1.54 20.21 -7.79
CA ARG A 84 0.85 19.02 -8.32
C ARG A 84 0.77 19.04 -9.84
N ARG A 85 0.44 20.20 -10.45
CA ARG A 85 0.42 20.34 -11.90
C ARG A 85 1.80 20.16 -12.54
N ALA A 86 2.83 20.68 -11.91
CA ALA A 86 4.22 20.50 -12.36
C ALA A 86 4.63 19.03 -12.32
N GLN A 87 4.30 18.31 -11.23
CA GLN A 87 4.52 16.87 -11.12
C GLN A 87 3.81 16.08 -12.23
N LEU A 88 2.51 16.31 -12.44
CA LEU A 88 1.75 15.62 -13.49
C LEU A 88 2.37 15.87 -14.87
N ARG A 89 2.74 17.11 -15.18
CA ARG A 89 3.41 17.47 -16.42
C ARG A 89 4.77 16.79 -16.57
N GLY A 90 5.59 16.80 -15.51
CA GLY A 90 6.90 16.12 -15.49
C GLY A 90 6.80 14.61 -15.70
N LEU A 91 5.68 13.99 -15.26
CA LEU A 91 5.38 12.58 -15.50
C LEU A 91 4.73 12.31 -16.87
N GLY A 92 4.43 13.34 -17.66
CA GLY A 92 3.72 13.22 -18.93
C GLY A 92 2.24 12.86 -18.78
N LEU A 93 1.64 13.16 -17.61
CA LEU A 93 0.24 12.91 -17.32
C LEU A 93 -0.63 14.14 -17.66
N PRO A 94 -1.91 13.94 -17.98
CA PRO A 94 -2.82 15.05 -18.30
C PRO A 94 -3.10 15.92 -17.06
N GLY A 95 -3.39 17.18 -17.26
CA GLY A 95 -3.64 18.13 -16.16
C GLY A 95 -4.90 17.84 -15.34
N ASN A 96 -5.84 17.06 -15.88
CA ASN A 96 -7.05 16.57 -15.22
C ASN A 96 -6.90 15.15 -14.64
N TYR A 97 -5.67 14.63 -14.51
CA TYR A 97 -5.41 13.28 -14.05
C TYR A 97 -6.09 12.96 -12.71
N ASP A 98 -6.01 13.87 -11.73
CA ASP A 98 -6.60 13.67 -10.41
C ASP A 98 -8.14 13.61 -10.48
N GLN A 99 -8.75 14.45 -11.30
CA GLN A 99 -10.21 14.43 -11.52
C GLN A 99 -10.63 13.12 -12.18
N HIS A 100 -9.92 12.70 -13.22
CA HIS A 100 -10.18 11.41 -13.88
C HIS A 100 -10.00 10.23 -12.92
N SER A 101 -8.99 10.27 -12.05
CA SER A 101 -8.79 9.26 -11.02
C SER A 101 -9.96 9.18 -10.04
N LEU A 102 -10.51 10.34 -9.62
CA LEU A 102 -11.71 10.38 -8.77
C LEU A 102 -12.95 9.81 -9.46
N GLU A 103 -13.11 10.05 -10.74
CA GLU A 103 -14.21 9.48 -11.53
C GLU A 103 -14.06 7.96 -11.69
N THR A 104 -12.84 7.51 -11.95
CA THR A 104 -12.54 6.08 -12.11
C THR A 104 -12.79 5.30 -10.83
N ILE A 105 -12.34 5.83 -9.68
CA ILE A 105 -12.47 5.13 -8.40
C ILE A 105 -13.91 4.95 -7.95
N LYS A 106 -14.84 5.80 -8.41
CA LYS A 106 -16.28 5.64 -8.12
C LYS A 106 -16.87 4.34 -8.67
N ASN A 107 -16.30 3.85 -9.76
CA ASN A 107 -16.79 2.67 -10.48
C ASN A 107 -15.99 1.39 -10.18
N LEU A 108 -15.00 1.48 -9.29
CA LEU A 108 -14.23 0.30 -8.86
C LEU A 108 -15.00 -0.45 -7.78
N ASP A 109 -15.17 -1.74 -7.97
CA ASP A 109 -15.76 -2.67 -7.00
C ASP A 109 -14.69 -3.61 -6.42
N GLY A 110 -15.08 -4.40 -5.41
CA GLY A 110 -14.19 -5.35 -4.75
C GLY A 110 -13.62 -6.40 -5.70
N SER A 111 -14.43 -6.87 -6.65
CA SER A 111 -14.01 -7.85 -7.65
C SER A 111 -12.93 -7.30 -8.59
N ALA A 112 -13.07 -6.06 -9.04
CA ALA A 112 -12.06 -5.40 -9.87
C ALA A 112 -10.74 -5.22 -9.13
N LEU A 113 -10.81 -4.83 -7.85
CA LEU A 113 -9.64 -4.68 -6.99
C LEU A 113 -8.95 -6.01 -6.71
N GLN A 114 -9.71 -7.07 -6.41
CA GLN A 114 -9.19 -8.42 -6.21
C GLN A 114 -8.49 -8.95 -7.48
N LYS A 115 -9.10 -8.80 -8.66
CA LYS A 115 -8.48 -9.18 -9.94
C LYS A 115 -7.18 -8.43 -10.20
N ALA A 116 -7.12 -7.13 -9.88
CA ALA A 116 -5.91 -6.35 -9.99
C ALA A 116 -4.83 -6.86 -9.01
N ALA A 117 -5.20 -7.17 -7.76
CA ALA A 117 -4.30 -7.77 -6.79
C ALA A 117 -3.76 -9.13 -7.26
N GLN A 118 -4.61 -10.04 -7.72
CA GLN A 118 -4.23 -11.34 -8.27
C GLN A 118 -3.25 -11.23 -9.45
N ARG A 119 -3.44 -10.21 -10.27
CA ARG A 119 -2.57 -9.97 -11.44
C ARG A 119 -1.22 -9.39 -11.08
N HIS A 120 -1.16 -8.49 -10.11
CA HIS A 120 0.00 -7.65 -9.86
C HIS A 120 0.71 -7.93 -8.52
N LEU A 121 -0.02 -8.38 -7.49
CA LEU A 121 0.56 -8.72 -6.19
C LEU A 121 0.96 -10.20 -6.20
N ARG A 122 2.14 -10.47 -6.75
CA ARG A 122 2.75 -11.80 -6.72
C ARG A 122 3.64 -11.93 -5.49
N MET A 123 4.61 -12.82 -5.55
CA MET A 123 5.62 -13.01 -4.53
C MET A 123 6.25 -11.67 -4.13
N PRO A 124 6.10 -11.22 -2.88
CA PRO A 124 6.69 -9.98 -2.44
C PRO A 124 8.20 -10.12 -2.18
N LEU A 125 8.92 -9.00 -2.30
CA LEU A 125 10.31 -8.89 -1.89
C LEU A 125 10.36 -8.30 -0.48
N LEU A 126 11.19 -8.88 0.39
CA LEU A 126 11.38 -8.37 1.75
C LEU A 126 12.64 -7.51 1.82
N SER A 127 12.53 -6.33 2.40
CA SER A 127 13.64 -5.48 2.82
C SER A 127 13.54 -5.22 4.31
N LEU A 128 14.58 -5.50 5.05
CA LEU A 128 14.64 -5.37 6.50
C LEU A 128 15.76 -4.40 6.89
N CYS A 129 15.52 -3.58 7.92
CA CYS A 129 16.51 -2.71 8.52
C CYS A 129 16.38 -2.80 10.05
N GLY A 130 17.49 -3.11 10.75
CA GLY A 130 17.49 -3.27 12.20
C GLY A 130 18.75 -3.99 12.72
N PRO A 131 18.75 -4.46 13.97
CA PRO A 131 19.85 -5.22 14.55
C PRO A 131 20.09 -6.54 13.81
N GLU A 132 21.35 -6.88 13.53
CA GLU A 132 21.72 -8.02 12.69
C GLU A 132 21.14 -9.36 13.18
N ALA A 133 21.17 -9.63 14.49
CA ALA A 133 20.65 -10.87 15.05
C ALA A 133 19.15 -11.04 14.76
N SER A 134 18.37 -9.98 14.89
CA SER A 134 16.92 -9.98 14.59
C SER A 134 16.66 -10.13 13.10
N LEU A 135 17.48 -9.48 12.26
CA LEU A 135 17.35 -9.59 10.81
C LEU A 135 17.57 -11.02 10.31
N GLN A 136 18.55 -11.74 10.87
CA GLN A 136 18.82 -13.13 10.50
C GLN A 136 17.64 -14.06 10.84
N ILE A 137 17.00 -13.85 11.98
CA ILE A 137 15.83 -14.64 12.39
C ILE A 137 14.64 -14.36 11.44
N LEU A 138 14.34 -13.08 11.20
CA LEU A 138 13.24 -12.68 10.35
C LEU A 138 13.43 -13.13 8.88
N ALA A 139 14.66 -13.12 8.38
CA ALA A 139 14.97 -13.59 7.04
C ALA A 139 14.74 -15.11 6.88
N LYS A 140 15.07 -15.89 7.91
CA LYS A 140 14.78 -17.34 7.92
C LYS A 140 13.27 -17.61 7.96
N ASP A 141 12.54 -16.92 8.83
CA ASP A 141 11.10 -17.03 8.95
C ASP A 141 10.41 -16.68 7.60
N TRP A 142 10.88 -15.62 6.96
CA TRP A 142 10.41 -15.22 5.64
C TRP A 142 10.57 -16.32 4.59
N GLN A 143 11.78 -16.90 4.49
CA GLN A 143 12.06 -17.95 3.51
C GLN A 143 11.15 -19.17 3.71
N GLN A 144 10.85 -19.54 4.95
CA GLN A 144 9.96 -20.67 5.26
C GLN A 144 8.51 -20.37 4.84
N GLN A 145 8.01 -19.17 5.13
CA GLN A 145 6.62 -18.79 4.82
C GLN A 145 6.38 -18.67 3.30
N VAL A 146 7.35 -18.11 2.60
CA VAL A 146 7.26 -17.90 1.16
C VAL A 146 7.29 -19.21 0.38
N VAL A 147 8.10 -20.18 0.81
CA VAL A 147 8.16 -21.53 0.20
C VAL A 147 6.85 -22.31 0.41
N GLN A 148 6.15 -22.07 1.53
CA GLN A 148 4.87 -22.74 1.82
C GLN A 148 3.68 -22.14 1.05
N SER A 149 3.83 -20.91 0.54
CA SER A 149 2.76 -20.18 -0.16
C SER A 149 2.89 -20.23 -1.70
N SER A 150 3.90 -20.92 -2.22
CA SER A 150 4.18 -21.14 -3.65
C SER A 150 3.65 -22.48 -4.12
#